data_4cc2523b8697c29eeab084cd570421d9
#
_entry.id   4cc2523b8697c29eeab084cd570421d9
#
_cell.length_a   1.000
_cell.length_b   1.000
_cell.length_c   1.000
_cell.angle_alpha   90.00
_cell.angle_beta   90.00
_cell.angle_gamma   90.00
#
_symmetry.space_group_name_H-M   'P 1'
#
loop_
_entity.id
_entity.type
_entity.pdbx_description
1 polymer ?
#
loop_
_entity_poly.entity_id
_entity_poly.type
_entity_poly.pdbx_seq_one_letter_code
_entity_poly.pdbx_strand_id
1 'polypeptide(L)'
;NSMKVPDWGPSIEGLDMNQIVTYVRPKTRMSAKWSDVPDDIKDTFERLGIPQAERKSLAGVGAQYDSELVYHNVREEVAAQGVIYTDLESAMHGEYAEMIRTHFMHLVKPNDHKFAALHGAVWSGGSFVYVPKGVSVEIPLQSYFRLNAPGAGQFEHTLIIVDEGAELHFIEGCSAPKYNVANLHAGCVE
;
A
#
# COMPACT_ATOMS: atom_id res chain seq x y z
N ASN A 1 6.38 19.31 15.47
CA ASN A 1 5.22 20.23 15.59
C ASN A 1 5.39 21.60 14.91
N SER A 2 6.57 21.94 14.41
CA SER A 2 6.84 23.22 13.73
C SER A 2 6.58 23.20 12.22
N MET A 3 6.42 22.00 11.63
CA MET A 3 6.22 21.85 10.19
C MET A 3 4.81 22.26 9.79
N LYS A 4 4.70 22.90 8.63
CA LYS A 4 3.40 23.31 8.09
C LYS A 4 2.68 22.13 7.43
N VAL A 5 1.35 22.17 7.48
CA VAL A 5 0.51 21.36 6.59
C VAL A 5 0.69 21.91 5.18
N PRO A 6 0.83 21.05 4.15
CA PRO A 6 0.92 21.53 2.78
C PRO A 6 -0.38 22.23 2.36
N ASP A 7 -0.25 23.32 1.61
CA ASP A 7 -1.36 24.15 1.15
C ASP A 7 -1.88 23.75 -0.27
N TRP A 8 -1.16 22.84 -0.92
CA TRP A 8 -1.51 22.30 -2.24
C TRP A 8 -2.41 21.04 -2.17
N GLY A 9 -2.61 20.49 -0.97
CA GLY A 9 -3.47 19.30 -0.73
C GLY A 9 -4.93 19.66 -0.48
N PRO A 10 -5.80 18.66 -0.28
CA PRO A 10 -7.19 18.89 0.11
C PRO A 10 -7.27 19.57 1.48
N SER A 11 -8.37 20.32 1.71
CA SER A 11 -8.62 20.89 3.04
C SER A 11 -8.77 19.80 4.09
N ILE A 12 -8.11 20.01 5.22
CA ILE A 12 -8.24 19.18 6.43
C ILE A 12 -8.98 19.93 7.54
N GLU A 13 -9.69 21.00 7.18
CA GLU A 13 -10.53 21.74 8.11
C GLU A 13 -11.57 20.83 8.77
N GLY A 14 -11.65 20.88 10.10
CA GLY A 14 -12.53 20.00 10.89
C GLY A 14 -11.94 18.62 11.21
N LEU A 15 -10.74 18.28 10.71
CA LEU A 15 -10.06 17.05 11.08
C LEU A 15 -9.30 17.23 12.41
N ASP A 16 -9.74 16.52 13.46
CA ASP A 16 -8.99 16.43 14.71
C ASP A 16 -8.07 15.20 14.67
N MET A 17 -6.78 15.44 14.48
CA MET A 17 -5.76 14.39 14.42
C MET A 17 -5.64 13.57 15.72
N ASN A 18 -6.09 14.10 16.87
CA ASN A 18 -6.07 13.36 18.13
C ASN A 18 -7.15 12.28 18.20
N GLN A 19 -8.15 12.35 17.32
CA GLN A 19 -9.22 11.35 17.20
C GLN A 19 -8.95 10.30 16.14
N ILE A 20 -7.89 10.46 15.34
CA ILE A 20 -7.51 9.48 14.31
C ILE A 20 -6.69 8.35 14.93
N VAL A 21 -7.21 7.13 14.80
CA VAL A 21 -6.48 5.90 15.16
C VAL A 21 -5.50 5.56 14.04
N THR A 22 -4.21 5.63 14.30
CA THR A 22 -3.16 5.49 13.29
C THR A 22 -2.85 4.05 12.88
N TYR A 23 -3.33 3.06 13.64
CA TYR A 23 -3.14 1.65 13.33
C TYR A 23 -4.35 0.83 13.76
N VAL A 24 -4.92 0.09 12.81
CA VAL A 24 -6.02 -0.85 13.05
C VAL A 24 -5.67 -2.19 12.43
N ARG A 25 -5.48 -3.19 13.28
CA ARG A 25 -5.16 -4.53 12.83
C ARG A 25 -6.39 -5.26 12.31
N PRO A 26 -6.38 -5.81 11.08
CA PRO A 26 -7.45 -6.69 10.62
C PRO A 26 -7.48 -7.98 11.43
N LYS A 27 -8.66 -8.60 11.54
CA LYS A 27 -8.86 -9.87 12.27
C LYS A 27 -8.36 -11.11 11.51
N THR A 28 -7.56 -10.93 10.50
CA THR A 28 -7.04 -12.00 9.64
C THR A 28 -5.54 -11.86 9.42
N ARG A 29 -4.92 -12.93 8.96
CA ARG A 29 -3.52 -12.92 8.53
C ARG A 29 -3.46 -12.83 7.01
N MET A 30 -2.35 -12.36 6.48
CA MET A 30 -2.08 -12.34 5.05
C MET A 30 -2.13 -13.76 4.46
N SER A 31 -2.73 -13.92 3.29
CA SER A 31 -2.79 -15.15 2.53
C SER A 31 -2.37 -14.95 1.08
N ALA A 32 -1.69 -15.94 0.51
CA ALA A 32 -1.40 -16.02 -0.92
C ALA A 32 -2.58 -16.60 -1.73
N LYS A 33 -3.58 -17.17 -1.07
CA LYS A 33 -4.76 -17.75 -1.70
C LYS A 33 -5.99 -16.93 -1.35
N TRP A 34 -6.69 -16.44 -2.37
CA TRP A 34 -7.92 -15.69 -2.17
C TRP A 34 -9.01 -16.49 -1.44
N SER A 35 -9.05 -17.82 -1.63
CA SER A 35 -9.97 -18.71 -0.90
C SER A 35 -9.87 -18.58 0.61
N ASP A 36 -8.69 -18.30 1.12
CA ASP A 36 -8.39 -18.30 2.56
C ASP A 36 -8.65 -16.93 3.21
N VAL A 37 -8.94 -15.90 2.40
CA VAL A 37 -9.35 -14.57 2.89
C VAL A 37 -10.76 -14.68 3.47
N PRO A 38 -11.06 -14.09 4.64
CA PRO A 38 -12.40 -14.11 5.24
C PRO A 38 -13.48 -13.55 4.31
N ASP A 39 -14.69 -14.12 4.39
CA ASP A 39 -15.78 -13.80 3.45
C ASP A 39 -16.24 -12.34 3.55
N ASP A 40 -16.27 -11.75 4.73
CA ASP A 40 -16.62 -10.34 4.94
C ASP A 40 -15.64 -9.38 4.25
N ILE A 41 -14.36 -9.76 4.20
CA ILE A 41 -13.33 -9.02 3.46
C ILE A 41 -13.48 -9.26 1.97
N LYS A 42 -13.68 -10.52 1.53
CA LYS A 42 -13.97 -10.86 0.11
C LYS A 42 -15.15 -10.08 -0.42
N ASP A 43 -16.27 -10.12 0.29
CA ASP A 43 -17.50 -9.40 -0.06
C ASP A 43 -17.26 -7.89 -0.20
N THR A 44 -16.41 -7.32 0.65
CA THR A 44 -16.03 -5.91 0.57
C THR A 44 -15.28 -5.63 -0.72
N PHE A 45 -14.26 -6.41 -1.07
CA PHE A 45 -13.49 -6.22 -2.30
C PHE A 45 -14.31 -6.52 -3.56
N GLU A 46 -15.24 -7.49 -3.52
CA GLU A 46 -16.14 -7.79 -4.64
C GLU A 46 -17.13 -6.66 -4.90
N ARG A 47 -17.72 -6.06 -3.85
CA ARG A 47 -18.60 -4.88 -3.96
C ARG A 47 -17.87 -3.65 -4.53
N LEU A 48 -16.59 -3.55 -4.32
CA LEU A 48 -15.75 -2.47 -4.83
C LEU A 48 -15.34 -2.68 -6.29
N GLY A 49 -15.78 -3.77 -6.91
CA GLY A 49 -15.51 -4.04 -8.31
C GLY A 49 -14.08 -4.49 -8.58
N ILE A 50 -13.41 -5.15 -7.61
CA ILE A 50 -12.19 -5.89 -7.88
C ILE A 50 -12.58 -7.31 -8.32
N PRO A 51 -13.04 -7.51 -9.58
CA PRO A 51 -13.58 -8.76 -10.04
C PRO A 51 -12.48 -9.83 -10.10
N GLN A 52 -12.89 -11.09 -9.98
CA GLN A 52 -11.97 -12.22 -10.23
C GLN A 52 -11.28 -12.13 -11.61
N ALA A 53 -11.94 -11.51 -12.59
CA ALA A 53 -11.39 -11.31 -13.93
C ALA A 53 -10.18 -10.37 -13.94
N GLU A 54 -10.21 -9.26 -13.18
CA GLU A 54 -9.07 -8.35 -13.05
C GLU A 54 -7.90 -9.02 -12.35
N ARG A 55 -8.17 -9.74 -11.26
CA ARG A 55 -7.12 -10.51 -10.55
C ARG A 55 -6.45 -11.56 -11.45
N LYS A 56 -7.19 -12.16 -12.37
CA LYS A 56 -6.65 -13.13 -13.34
C LYS A 56 -5.88 -12.49 -14.48
N SER A 57 -6.16 -11.25 -14.81
CA SER A 57 -5.48 -10.51 -15.89
C SER A 57 -4.22 -9.78 -15.45
N LEU A 58 -4.02 -9.57 -14.14
CA LEU A 58 -2.87 -8.85 -13.59
C LEU A 58 -1.65 -9.75 -13.36
N ALA A 59 -0.46 -9.17 -13.40
CA ALA A 59 0.79 -9.87 -13.10
C ALA A 59 0.97 -10.17 -11.61
N GLY A 60 0.33 -9.39 -10.76
CA GLY A 60 0.27 -9.59 -9.32
C GLY A 60 -0.73 -8.65 -8.66
N VAL A 61 -1.27 -9.05 -7.53
CA VAL A 61 -2.26 -8.29 -6.76
C VAL A 61 -1.92 -8.33 -5.28
N GLY A 62 -1.91 -7.15 -4.66
CA GLY A 62 -1.90 -6.99 -3.20
C GLY A 62 -3.20 -6.35 -2.74
N ALA A 63 -3.75 -6.79 -1.63
CA ALA A 63 -4.92 -6.19 -1.01
C ALA A 63 -4.67 -5.94 0.47
N GLN A 64 -4.79 -4.69 0.87
CA GLN A 64 -4.68 -4.25 2.25
C GLN A 64 -6.06 -3.91 2.80
N TYR A 65 -6.29 -4.28 4.05
CA TYR A 65 -7.50 -3.95 4.79
C TYR A 65 -7.09 -3.27 6.10
N ASP A 66 -7.51 -2.03 6.27
CA ASP A 66 -7.02 -1.14 7.32
C ASP A 66 -5.49 -1.00 7.30
N SER A 67 -4.77 -1.48 8.30
CA SER A 67 -3.33 -1.24 8.44
C SER A 67 -2.42 -2.37 7.96
N GLU A 68 -2.95 -3.51 7.52
CA GLU A 68 -2.14 -4.66 7.10
C GLU A 68 -2.62 -5.28 5.79
N LEU A 69 -1.70 -5.89 5.02
CA LEU A 69 -2.06 -6.73 3.90
C LEU A 69 -2.82 -7.98 4.36
N VAL A 70 -3.88 -8.32 3.63
CA VAL A 70 -4.70 -9.52 3.87
C VAL A 70 -4.59 -10.52 2.73
N TYR A 71 -4.17 -10.08 1.56
CA TYR A 71 -3.97 -10.92 0.39
C TYR A 71 -2.80 -10.41 -0.44
N HIS A 72 -1.99 -11.33 -0.95
CA HIS A 72 -0.92 -11.03 -1.88
C HIS A 72 -0.66 -12.22 -2.80
N ASN A 73 -0.51 -11.93 -4.08
CA ASN A 73 -0.14 -12.92 -5.09
C ASN A 73 0.65 -12.26 -6.23
N VAL A 74 1.62 -12.96 -6.78
CA VAL A 74 2.35 -12.60 -8.00
C VAL A 74 2.44 -13.83 -8.89
N ARG A 75 2.36 -13.64 -10.20
CA ARG A 75 2.46 -14.75 -11.16
C ARG A 75 3.87 -15.33 -11.17
N GLU A 76 3.97 -16.65 -11.29
CA GLU A 76 5.25 -17.37 -11.29
C GLU A 76 6.16 -16.91 -12.45
N GLU A 77 5.61 -16.65 -13.63
CA GLU A 77 6.39 -16.17 -14.77
C GLU A 77 6.98 -14.77 -14.57
N VAL A 78 6.36 -13.93 -13.76
CA VAL A 78 6.87 -12.60 -13.38
C VAL A 78 7.94 -12.74 -12.30
N ALA A 79 7.68 -13.53 -11.28
CA ALA A 79 8.65 -13.82 -10.23
C ALA A 79 9.91 -14.53 -10.77
N ALA A 80 9.77 -15.41 -11.76
CA ALA A 80 10.89 -16.10 -12.42
C ALA A 80 11.85 -15.15 -13.18
N GLN A 81 11.39 -13.93 -13.51
CA GLN A 81 12.24 -12.88 -14.09
C GLN A 81 13.03 -12.09 -13.03
N GLY A 82 12.91 -12.46 -11.76
CA GLY A 82 13.53 -11.76 -10.64
C GLY A 82 12.74 -10.53 -10.15
N VAL A 83 11.51 -10.33 -10.65
CA VAL A 83 10.62 -9.29 -10.15
C VAL A 83 10.15 -9.64 -8.75
N ILE A 84 10.29 -8.69 -7.84
CA ILE A 84 9.84 -8.81 -6.46
C ILE A 84 8.59 -7.94 -6.31
N TYR A 85 7.54 -8.53 -5.78
CA TYR A 85 6.34 -7.82 -5.36
C TYR A 85 5.85 -8.47 -4.07
N THR A 86 5.90 -7.75 -2.97
CA THR A 86 5.54 -8.27 -1.64
C THR A 86 5.08 -7.12 -0.73
N ASP A 87 4.66 -7.43 0.49
CA ASP A 87 4.39 -6.39 1.48
C ASP A 87 5.70 -5.77 2.00
N LEU A 88 5.65 -4.46 2.24
CA LEU A 88 6.85 -3.70 2.62
C LEU A 88 7.37 -4.08 4.01
N GLU A 89 6.48 -4.37 4.98
CA GLU A 89 6.88 -4.72 6.34
C GLU A 89 7.69 -6.03 6.36
N SER A 90 7.19 -7.07 5.71
CA SER A 90 7.92 -8.35 5.59
C SER A 90 9.25 -8.17 4.86
N ALA A 91 9.26 -7.38 3.78
CA ALA A 91 10.46 -7.11 3.01
C ALA A 91 11.54 -6.38 3.83
N MET A 92 11.14 -5.47 4.73
CA MET A 92 12.07 -4.76 5.63
C MET A 92 12.75 -5.65 6.66
N HIS A 93 12.18 -6.80 6.97
CA HIS A 93 12.73 -7.78 7.91
C HIS A 93 13.41 -8.97 7.20
N GLY A 94 13.35 -9.01 5.87
CA GLY A 94 13.87 -10.08 5.02
C GLY A 94 15.17 -9.72 4.30
N GLU A 95 15.42 -10.43 3.23
CA GLU A 95 16.61 -10.29 2.37
C GLU A 95 16.72 -8.94 1.66
N TYR A 96 15.59 -8.21 1.50
CA TYR A 96 15.54 -6.91 0.86
C TYR A 96 15.73 -5.73 1.82
N ALA A 97 15.95 -5.99 3.10
CA ALA A 97 16.03 -4.97 4.14
C ALA A 97 17.04 -3.86 3.85
N GLU A 98 18.23 -4.22 3.33
CA GLU A 98 19.27 -3.23 2.99
C GLU A 98 18.89 -2.36 1.81
N MET A 99 18.31 -2.96 0.75
CA MET A 99 17.81 -2.24 -0.41
C MET A 99 16.72 -1.24 0.00
N ILE A 100 15.78 -1.68 0.84
CA ILE A 100 14.70 -0.82 1.33
C ILE A 100 15.25 0.33 2.16
N ARG A 101 16.16 0.08 3.12
CA ARG A 101 16.77 1.14 3.95
C ARG A 101 17.48 2.21 3.12
N THR A 102 18.03 1.83 1.97
CA THR A 102 18.74 2.76 1.07
C THR A 102 17.79 3.71 0.36
N HIS A 103 16.52 3.34 0.19
CA HIS A 103 15.57 4.09 -0.63
C HIS A 103 14.39 4.66 0.17
N PHE A 104 13.96 3.98 1.23
CA PHE A 104 12.79 4.35 2.03
C PHE A 104 12.87 5.78 2.58
N MET A 105 11.86 6.59 2.32
CA MET A 105 11.76 7.99 2.72
C MET A 105 12.94 8.87 2.22
N HIS A 106 13.46 8.54 1.03
CA HIS A 106 14.53 9.32 0.39
C HIS A 106 14.03 10.30 -0.67
N LEU A 107 12.96 9.96 -1.38
CA LEU A 107 12.29 10.87 -2.32
C LEU A 107 11.25 11.73 -1.59
N VAL A 108 10.35 11.11 -0.85
CA VAL A 108 9.41 11.80 0.03
C VAL A 108 10.03 11.90 1.43
N LYS A 109 10.82 12.95 1.65
CA LYS A 109 11.58 13.10 2.90
C LYS A 109 10.70 13.45 4.08
N PRO A 110 11.01 12.94 5.30
CA PRO A 110 10.24 13.26 6.51
C PRO A 110 10.18 14.75 6.85
N ASN A 111 11.08 15.55 6.31
CA ASN A 111 11.15 17.00 6.52
C ASN A 111 10.52 17.84 5.40
N ASP A 112 9.89 17.23 4.41
CA ASP A 112 9.25 17.97 3.32
C ASP A 112 8.00 18.72 3.80
N HIS A 113 7.16 18.07 4.60
CA HIS A 113 5.98 18.66 5.20
C HIS A 113 5.44 17.82 6.37
N LYS A 114 4.45 18.36 7.09
CA LYS A 114 3.91 17.75 8.30
C LYS A 114 3.36 16.31 8.08
N PHE A 115 2.69 16.06 6.96
CA PHE A 115 2.19 14.70 6.65
C PHE A 115 3.31 13.72 6.29
N ALA A 116 4.38 14.15 5.62
CA ALA A 116 5.53 13.30 5.38
C ALA A 116 6.22 12.89 6.70
N ALA A 117 6.35 13.85 7.64
CA ALA A 117 6.87 13.55 8.98
C ALA A 117 5.96 12.58 9.76
N LEU A 118 4.64 12.78 9.70
CA LEU A 118 3.67 11.89 10.33
C LEU A 118 3.72 10.49 9.70
N HIS A 119 3.72 10.43 8.36
CA HIS A 119 3.80 9.18 7.61
C HIS A 119 5.02 8.36 8.03
N GLY A 120 6.22 8.96 8.03
CA GLY A 120 7.44 8.28 8.46
C GLY A 120 7.41 7.75 9.91
N ALA A 121 6.58 8.34 10.77
CA ALA A 121 6.44 7.94 12.17
C ALA A 121 5.40 6.82 12.40
N VAL A 122 4.36 6.72 11.54
CA VAL A 122 3.20 5.85 11.80
C VAL A 122 2.80 4.98 10.61
N TRP A 123 3.59 4.93 9.55
CA TRP A 123 3.28 4.12 8.38
C TRP A 123 3.08 2.63 8.76
N SER A 124 2.21 1.97 8.04
CA SER A 124 1.97 0.53 8.17
C SER A 124 1.41 -0.05 6.88
N GLY A 125 1.82 -1.27 6.54
CA GLY A 125 1.43 -1.91 5.29
C GLY A 125 2.07 -1.27 4.06
N GLY A 126 1.43 -1.42 2.92
CA GLY A 126 1.96 -0.98 1.63
C GLY A 126 2.76 -2.06 0.91
N SER A 127 3.33 -1.70 -0.21
CA SER A 127 3.96 -2.65 -1.13
C SER A 127 5.43 -2.35 -1.37
N PHE A 128 6.21 -3.40 -1.54
CA PHE A 128 7.57 -3.34 -2.07
C PHE A 128 7.61 -3.97 -3.46
N VAL A 129 8.09 -3.21 -4.44
CA VAL A 129 8.28 -3.68 -5.82
C VAL A 129 9.71 -3.42 -6.24
N TYR A 130 10.35 -4.46 -6.78
CA TYR A 130 11.65 -4.33 -7.44
C TYR A 130 11.59 -4.99 -8.81
N VAL A 131 11.99 -4.27 -9.84
CA VAL A 131 12.10 -4.78 -11.22
C VAL A 131 13.58 -4.72 -11.62
N PRO A 132 14.21 -5.89 -11.88
CA PRO A 132 15.62 -5.95 -12.22
C PRO A 132 15.94 -5.29 -13.56
N LYS A 133 17.20 -4.91 -13.73
CA LYS A 133 17.73 -4.28 -14.95
C LYS A 133 17.31 -5.01 -16.22
N GLY A 134 16.70 -4.25 -17.15
CA GLY A 134 16.29 -4.71 -18.48
C GLY A 134 15.06 -5.60 -18.50
N VAL A 135 14.37 -5.79 -17.37
CA VAL A 135 13.12 -6.56 -17.30
C VAL A 135 11.92 -5.67 -17.60
N SER A 136 11.06 -6.10 -18.53
CA SER A 136 9.81 -5.42 -18.85
C SER A 136 8.62 -6.21 -18.30
N VAL A 137 7.85 -5.59 -17.38
CA VAL A 137 6.62 -6.16 -16.82
C VAL A 137 5.43 -5.59 -17.60
N GLU A 138 5.05 -6.28 -18.67
CA GLU A 138 4.01 -5.81 -19.60
C GLU A 138 2.61 -5.78 -18.96
N ILE A 139 2.32 -6.74 -18.09
CA ILE A 139 1.02 -6.85 -17.41
C ILE A 139 1.12 -6.11 -16.07
N PRO A 140 0.16 -5.21 -15.73
CA PRO A 140 0.25 -4.42 -14.52
C PRO A 140 0.31 -5.27 -13.24
N LEU A 141 1.07 -4.78 -12.25
CA LEU A 141 0.90 -5.11 -10.84
C LEU A 141 -0.12 -4.16 -10.23
N GLN A 142 -0.90 -4.62 -9.27
CA GLN A 142 -1.90 -3.78 -8.58
C GLN A 142 -1.87 -3.96 -7.07
N SER A 143 -1.85 -2.84 -6.35
CA SER A 143 -2.16 -2.77 -4.92
C SER A 143 -3.50 -2.10 -4.70
N TYR A 144 -4.30 -2.64 -3.79
CA TYR A 144 -5.57 -2.08 -3.41
C TYR A 144 -5.67 -1.89 -1.89
N PHE A 145 -6.04 -0.69 -1.47
CA PHE A 145 -6.11 -0.30 -0.06
C PHE A 145 -7.55 0.01 0.34
N ARG A 146 -8.03 -0.70 1.37
CA ARG A 146 -9.34 -0.49 1.96
C ARG A 146 -9.21 0.03 3.38
N LEU A 147 -9.55 1.29 3.61
CA LEU A 147 -9.72 1.85 4.94
C LEU A 147 -11.16 1.58 5.39
N ASN A 148 -11.36 0.64 6.30
CA ASN A 148 -12.70 0.18 6.69
C ASN A 148 -13.10 0.53 8.12
N ALA A 149 -12.16 0.74 9.03
CA ALA A 149 -12.46 1.07 10.42
C ALA A 149 -12.91 2.55 10.58
N PRO A 150 -14.04 2.83 11.26
CA PRO A 150 -14.44 4.20 11.58
C PRO A 150 -13.41 4.92 12.44
N GLY A 151 -13.09 6.18 12.14
CA GLY A 151 -12.14 6.98 12.88
C GLY A 151 -10.67 6.58 12.69
N ALA A 152 -10.40 5.68 11.74
CA ALA A 152 -9.04 5.24 11.45
C ALA A 152 -8.33 6.13 10.42
N GLY A 153 -7.01 6.15 10.53
CA GLY A 153 -6.07 6.58 9.52
C GLY A 153 -5.39 5.38 8.85
N GLN A 154 -5.17 5.45 7.55
CA GLN A 154 -4.39 4.50 6.78
C GLN A 154 -3.19 5.21 6.19
N PHE A 155 -1.99 4.70 6.46
CA PHE A 155 -0.70 5.32 6.14
C PHE A 155 0.20 4.28 5.44
N GLU A 156 -0.29 3.70 4.36
CA GLU A 156 0.47 2.71 3.61
C GLU A 156 1.65 3.34 2.86
N HIS A 157 2.75 2.61 2.77
CA HIS A 157 3.94 3.03 2.04
C HIS A 157 4.24 2.06 0.90
N THR A 158 4.18 2.54 -0.32
CA THR A 158 4.58 1.78 -1.52
C THR A 158 5.94 2.25 -1.99
N LEU A 159 6.92 1.34 -1.98
CA LEU A 159 8.27 1.57 -2.49
C LEU A 159 8.48 0.79 -3.78
N ILE A 160 8.75 1.50 -4.88
CA ILE A 160 8.95 0.93 -6.20
C ILE A 160 10.36 1.25 -6.70
N ILE A 161 11.14 0.22 -6.94
CA ILE A 161 12.48 0.33 -7.52
C ILE A 161 12.47 -0.33 -8.90
N VAL A 162 12.66 0.47 -9.94
CA VAL A 162 12.76 -0.01 -11.33
C VAL A 162 14.16 0.27 -11.82
N ASP A 163 14.91 -0.77 -12.09
CA ASP A 163 16.32 -0.68 -12.42
C ASP A 163 16.54 -0.22 -13.89
N GLU A 164 17.78 0.04 -14.25
CA GLU A 164 18.16 0.58 -15.57
C GLU A 164 17.57 -0.25 -16.74
N GLY A 165 16.82 0.42 -17.62
CA GLY A 165 16.20 -0.21 -18.80
C GLY A 165 15.06 -1.16 -18.47
N ALA A 166 14.58 -1.18 -17.23
CA ALA A 166 13.39 -1.95 -16.84
C ALA A 166 12.11 -1.12 -16.99
N GLU A 167 10.98 -1.80 -17.12
CA GLU A 167 9.66 -1.19 -17.28
C GLU A 167 8.63 -1.85 -16.36
N LEU A 168 7.75 -1.03 -15.79
CA LEU A 168 6.67 -1.47 -14.91
C LEU A 168 5.41 -0.65 -15.13
N HIS A 169 4.26 -1.32 -15.20
CA HIS A 169 2.95 -0.72 -15.00
C HIS A 169 2.44 -1.08 -13.61
N PHE A 170 2.23 -0.06 -12.77
CA PHE A 170 1.72 -0.24 -11.42
C PHE A 170 0.40 0.52 -11.25
N ILE A 171 -0.60 -0.17 -10.71
CA ILE A 171 -1.92 0.41 -10.42
C ILE A 171 -2.12 0.40 -8.91
N GLU A 172 -2.43 1.56 -8.37
CA GLU A 172 -2.79 1.69 -6.97
C GLU A 172 -4.20 2.25 -6.84
N GLY A 173 -5.02 1.62 -6.04
CA GLY A 173 -6.38 2.04 -5.78
C GLY A 173 -6.69 2.04 -4.29
N CYS A 174 -7.52 2.98 -3.86
CA CYS A 174 -7.97 3.05 -2.48
C CYS A 174 -9.46 3.31 -2.39
N SER A 175 -10.07 2.91 -1.28
CA SER A 175 -11.46 3.25 -0.95
C SER A 175 -11.71 3.26 0.55
N ALA A 176 -12.72 4.02 0.94
CA ALA A 176 -13.25 4.04 2.30
C ALA A 176 -14.78 4.14 2.27
N PRO A 177 -15.51 3.56 3.22
CA PRO A 177 -16.93 3.83 3.38
C PRO A 177 -17.14 5.25 3.92
N LYS A 178 -18.35 5.79 3.74
CA LYS A 178 -18.74 7.04 4.38
C LYS A 178 -19.22 6.76 5.80
N TYR A 179 -18.55 7.33 6.76
CA TYR A 179 -18.91 7.30 8.17
C TYR A 179 -19.35 8.71 8.66
N ASN A 180 -20.03 8.75 9.80
CA ASN A 180 -20.34 10.01 10.50
C ASN A 180 -19.16 10.50 11.37
N VAL A 181 -17.99 9.97 11.14
CA VAL A 181 -16.73 10.33 11.81
C VAL A 181 -15.64 10.52 10.76
N ALA A 182 -14.65 11.34 11.08
CA ALA A 182 -13.53 11.56 10.17
C ALA A 182 -12.68 10.30 10.02
N ASN A 183 -12.27 10.04 8.80
CA ASN A 183 -11.24 9.07 8.43
C ASN A 183 -10.14 9.81 7.66
N LEU A 184 -8.92 9.33 7.74
CA LEU A 184 -7.79 9.89 7.01
C LEU A 184 -7.07 8.81 6.22
N HIS A 185 -6.95 9.01 4.91
CA HIS A 185 -6.06 8.22 4.07
C HIS A 185 -4.87 9.10 3.67
N ALA A 186 -3.67 8.68 3.99
CA ALA A 186 -2.42 9.39 3.75
C ALA A 186 -1.32 8.41 3.33
N GLY A 187 -1.50 7.80 2.16
CA GLY A 187 -0.52 6.93 1.54
C GLY A 187 0.69 7.68 1.02
N CYS A 188 1.80 6.97 0.84
CA CYS A 188 3.03 7.47 0.24
C CYS A 188 3.51 6.47 -0.80
N VAL A 189 3.86 6.97 -1.99
CA VAL A 189 4.48 6.20 -3.07
C VAL A 189 5.83 6.83 -3.41
N GLU A 190 6.88 6.05 -3.36
CA GLU A 190 8.23 6.40 -3.77
C GLU A 190 8.73 5.53 -4.92
#